data_f93f3236f4d6fbe7808ca7264711e273
#
_entry.id   f93f3236f4d6fbe7808ca7264711e273
#
_cell.length_a   1.000
_cell.length_b   1.000
_cell.length_c   1.000
_cell.angle_alpha   90.00
_cell.angle_beta   90.00
_cell.angle_gamma   90.00
#
_symmetry.space_group_name_H-M   'P 1'
#
loop_
_entity.id
_entity.type
_entity.pdbx_description
1 polymer ?
#
loop_
_entity_poly.entity_id
_entity_poly.type
_entity_poly.pdbx_seq_one_letter_code
_entity_poly.pdbx_strand_id
1 'polypeptide(L)'
;MRLNILATIMSATLCYMAWGTGAVPAQEGAKEVGTDIGTMYRDQVEPLYKRPGYSPYAGRNYPMRVLWGDTHLHTANSLDAAAFGNTLRPEEAYRFARGEEVVSSTGQPVKLSRPLDFLVVADHAEGLGSTVELKKGNPLLMADPALKRWHDMMNSDKGGEAAIELIRSIGTGTTPKALFNPKLARSVWQNYTATAERYNEPGRFTALIGYEWTSNNQGNNLHRVVIFKDDKTKADQIVPFSAADSENPAKLWKFMDAYQEKTGGTVLAIPHNGNLSNGRMFALVDFEGKGLSREYAETRARLEPVYEVTQIKGDGEAHPFLSPNDEFAGYELWDKGNLDLTELKRPEMLQYEYAREGLKLGLKLEQQLGINPYKFGMIGSTDSHTSLATAEEDNFFGKHSGAEPSPGRAEHAFMQSTDGKVRIMGWEMTASGYAAVWAADNTREAIFDALERKEVYATTGPRMILRFFGGWDFQPGDAKTRSPAEVGYVKGVPMGGDLSAAPEGKSPSFLIGALK
;
A
#
# COMPACT_ATOMS: atom_id res chain seq x y z
N MET A 1 -64.04 7.66 11.11
CA MET A 1 -64.25 6.22 10.91
C MET A 1 -63.19 5.49 11.68
N ARG A 2 -63.51 4.96 12.84
CA ARG A 2 -62.56 4.26 13.74
C ARG A 2 -62.48 2.81 13.32
N LEU A 3 -61.28 2.24 13.21
CA LEU A 3 -61.10 0.79 13.13
C LEU A 3 -60.17 0.35 14.28
N ASN A 4 -60.75 -0.47 15.14
CA ASN A 4 -60.12 -1.17 16.24
C ASN A 4 -59.36 -2.38 15.69
N ILE A 5 -58.14 -2.60 16.14
CA ILE A 5 -57.40 -3.87 15.96
C ILE A 5 -57.26 -4.52 17.33
N LEU A 6 -57.86 -5.71 17.46
CA LEU A 6 -57.77 -6.59 18.61
C LEU A 6 -56.35 -7.16 18.77
N ALA A 7 -55.86 -7.09 19.99
CA ALA A 7 -54.67 -7.83 20.41
C ALA A 7 -55.07 -9.24 20.88
N THR A 8 -54.51 -10.29 20.29
CA THR A 8 -54.67 -11.67 20.76
C THR A 8 -53.50 -12.02 21.65
N ILE A 9 -53.77 -12.24 22.94
CA ILE A 9 -52.80 -12.72 23.93
C ILE A 9 -52.81 -14.26 23.86
N MET A 10 -51.69 -14.86 23.55
CA MET A 10 -51.48 -16.30 23.65
C MET A 10 -50.78 -16.62 24.99
N SER A 11 -51.51 -17.24 25.90
CA SER A 11 -51.00 -17.77 27.17
C SER A 11 -50.20 -19.05 26.93
N ALA A 12 -48.92 -19.07 27.26
CA ALA A 12 -48.10 -20.27 27.31
C ALA A 12 -48.23 -20.91 28.70
N THR A 13 -48.81 -22.11 28.74
CA THR A 13 -48.93 -22.95 29.94
C THR A 13 -47.60 -23.65 30.21
N LEU A 14 -46.98 -23.38 31.36
CA LEU A 14 -45.82 -24.11 31.85
C LEU A 14 -46.28 -25.47 32.43
N CYS A 15 -45.87 -26.57 31.79
CA CYS A 15 -45.92 -27.90 32.39
C CYS A 15 -44.67 -28.14 33.24
N TYR A 16 -44.83 -28.13 34.56
CA TYR A 16 -43.82 -28.67 35.50
C TYR A 16 -43.92 -30.21 35.50
N MET A 17 -42.89 -30.86 34.94
CA MET A 17 -42.65 -32.30 35.21
C MET A 17 -41.72 -32.43 36.41
N ALA A 18 -42.23 -32.95 37.49
CA ALA A 18 -41.47 -33.38 38.66
C ALA A 18 -40.73 -34.67 38.30
N TRP A 19 -39.40 -34.63 38.25
CA TRP A 19 -38.58 -35.83 38.18
C TRP A 19 -38.25 -36.32 39.60
N GLY A 20 -38.72 -37.49 39.90
CA GLY A 20 -38.44 -38.17 41.15
C GLY A 20 -36.95 -38.49 41.28
N THR A 21 -36.43 -38.22 42.47
CA THR A 21 -35.06 -38.58 42.91
C THR A 21 -34.99 -40.08 43.15
N GLY A 22 -34.71 -40.87 42.13
CA GLY A 22 -34.27 -42.27 42.29
C GLY A 22 -32.75 -42.26 42.42
N ALA A 23 -32.22 -42.55 43.61
CA ALA A 23 -30.82 -42.80 43.80
C ALA A 23 -30.40 -44.08 43.06
N VAL A 24 -29.59 -43.92 42.01
CA VAL A 24 -28.92 -45.04 41.33
C VAL A 24 -27.70 -45.37 42.22
N PRO A 25 -27.49 -46.68 42.58
CA PRO A 25 -26.32 -47.04 43.34
C PRO A 25 -25.04 -46.78 42.52
N ALA A 26 -24.05 -46.17 43.18
CA ALA A 26 -22.74 -45.93 42.61
C ALA A 26 -22.12 -47.25 42.15
N GLN A 27 -21.89 -47.39 40.85
CA GLN A 27 -21.07 -48.43 40.29
C GLN A 27 -19.62 -48.11 40.59
N GLU A 28 -18.99 -48.79 41.56
CA GLU A 28 -17.56 -48.76 41.77
C GLU A 28 -16.85 -49.21 40.49
N GLY A 29 -16.05 -48.28 39.92
CA GLY A 29 -15.15 -48.63 38.81
C GLY A 29 -15.22 -47.79 37.54
N ALA A 30 -16.01 -46.72 37.50
CA ALA A 30 -15.86 -45.75 36.40
C ALA A 30 -14.59 -44.92 36.69
N LYS A 31 -13.49 -45.26 35.99
CA LYS A 31 -12.37 -44.33 35.84
C LYS A 31 -12.95 -43.01 35.35
N GLU A 32 -12.74 -41.92 36.07
CA GLU A 32 -13.00 -40.57 35.58
C GLU A 32 -12.32 -40.44 34.21
N VAL A 33 -13.13 -40.40 33.17
CA VAL A 33 -12.65 -39.98 31.87
C VAL A 33 -12.37 -38.50 32.04
N GLY A 34 -11.10 -38.14 32.19
CA GLY A 34 -10.69 -36.76 32.27
C GLY A 34 -11.30 -35.98 31.11
N THR A 35 -11.96 -34.86 31.43
CA THR A 35 -12.58 -33.97 30.47
C THR A 35 -11.55 -33.17 29.67
N ASP A 36 -10.27 -33.41 29.89
CA ASP A 36 -9.16 -32.79 29.17
C ASP A 36 -8.68 -33.72 28.07
N ILE A 37 -9.28 -33.56 26.88
CA ILE A 37 -8.85 -34.25 25.67
C ILE A 37 -7.57 -33.54 25.18
N GLY A 38 -6.41 -33.96 25.68
CA GLY A 38 -5.13 -33.51 25.16
C GLY A 38 -4.02 -33.34 26.20
N THR A 39 -4.28 -33.47 27.48
CA THR A 39 -3.22 -33.48 28.49
C THR A 39 -2.68 -34.91 28.65
N MET A 40 -1.55 -35.20 28.03
CA MET A 40 -0.80 -36.43 28.31
C MET A 40 0.03 -36.19 29.57
N TYR A 41 0.00 -37.16 30.52
CA TYR A 41 0.87 -37.10 31.69
C TYR A 41 2.34 -37.31 31.27
N ARG A 42 3.26 -36.72 32.01
CA ARG A 42 4.69 -36.69 31.68
C ARG A 42 5.28 -38.11 31.49
N ASP A 43 4.87 -39.05 32.29
CA ASP A 43 5.24 -40.47 32.21
C ASP A 43 4.71 -41.18 30.98
N GLN A 44 3.63 -40.68 30.37
CA GLN A 44 3.09 -41.17 29.10
C GLN A 44 3.76 -40.53 27.89
N VAL A 45 4.27 -39.31 28.03
CA VAL A 45 4.93 -38.55 26.98
C VAL A 45 6.40 -38.94 26.83
N GLU A 46 7.13 -39.12 27.96
CA GLU A 46 8.56 -39.47 27.94
C GLU A 46 8.91 -40.72 27.11
N PRO A 47 8.11 -41.82 27.10
CA PRO A 47 8.38 -42.97 26.23
C PRO A 47 8.13 -42.71 24.74
N LEU A 48 7.23 -41.75 24.42
CA LEU A 48 6.85 -41.42 23.05
C LEU A 48 7.84 -40.49 22.36
N TYR A 49 8.50 -39.66 23.15
CA TYR A 49 9.42 -38.64 22.63
C TYR A 49 10.80 -38.78 23.28
N LYS A 50 11.75 -39.33 22.52
CA LYS A 50 13.17 -39.43 22.95
C LYS A 50 13.93 -38.10 22.97
N ARG A 51 13.23 -36.96 22.87
CA ARG A 51 13.79 -35.61 22.77
C ARG A 51 12.99 -34.63 23.65
N PRO A 52 13.55 -33.45 24.05
CA PRO A 52 12.81 -32.42 24.77
C PRO A 52 11.51 -32.06 24.09
N GLY A 53 10.50 -31.67 24.89
CA GLY A 53 9.12 -31.46 24.46
C GLY A 53 8.97 -30.80 23.11
N TYR A 54 8.21 -31.44 22.23
CA TYR A 54 7.95 -30.99 20.86
C TYR A 54 6.83 -29.94 20.88
N SER A 55 7.15 -28.75 20.36
CA SER A 55 6.14 -27.79 19.98
C SER A 55 5.74 -28.01 18.53
N PRO A 56 4.44 -28.11 18.15
CA PRO A 56 4.03 -28.20 16.76
C PRO A 56 4.44 -26.97 15.92
N TYR A 57 4.90 -25.90 16.58
CA TYR A 57 5.44 -24.70 15.96
C TYR A 57 6.98 -24.63 15.97
N ALA A 58 7.65 -25.60 16.60
CA ALA A 58 9.12 -25.65 16.59
C ALA A 58 9.65 -25.83 15.16
N GLY A 59 10.61 -24.99 14.80
CA GLY A 59 11.21 -24.99 13.45
C GLY A 59 10.40 -24.27 12.37
N ARG A 60 9.26 -23.65 12.70
CA ARG A 60 8.49 -22.81 11.78
C ARG A 60 8.99 -21.37 11.86
N ASN A 61 10.12 -21.09 11.22
CA ASN A 61 10.76 -19.75 11.21
C ASN A 61 10.37 -18.96 9.95
N TYR A 62 9.17 -19.18 9.41
CA TYR A 62 8.69 -18.54 8.20
C TYR A 62 7.26 -18.01 8.40
N PRO A 63 6.84 -17.01 7.62
CA PRO A 63 5.51 -16.44 7.72
C PRO A 63 4.40 -17.46 7.46
N MET A 64 3.40 -17.52 8.34
CA MET A 64 2.25 -18.44 8.24
C MET A 64 0.99 -17.73 7.77
N ARG A 65 0.93 -16.41 7.87
CA ARG A 65 -0.20 -15.58 7.47
C ARG A 65 0.28 -14.45 6.57
N VAL A 66 -0.46 -14.19 5.49
CA VAL A 66 -0.28 -12.97 4.70
C VAL A 66 -0.95 -11.81 5.42
N LEU A 67 -0.29 -10.68 5.48
CA LEU A 67 -0.83 -9.41 5.97
C LEU A 67 -1.24 -8.54 4.79
N TRP A 68 -2.40 -7.92 4.92
CA TRP A 68 -3.01 -7.08 3.88
C TRP A 68 -2.97 -5.62 4.29
N GLY A 69 -2.51 -4.77 3.41
CA GLY A 69 -2.47 -3.34 3.69
C GLY A 69 -2.44 -2.48 2.45
N ASP A 70 -2.44 -1.20 2.71
CA ASP A 70 -2.25 -0.16 1.71
C ASP A 70 -1.00 0.63 2.08
N THR A 71 -0.07 0.74 1.15
CA THR A 71 1.19 1.49 1.34
C THR A 71 1.12 2.90 0.80
N HIS A 72 -0.03 3.33 0.21
CA HIS A 72 -0.12 4.57 -0.51
C HIS A 72 -1.54 5.17 -0.41
N LEU A 73 -1.82 5.80 0.72
CA LEU A 73 -3.10 6.46 0.97
C LEU A 73 -2.88 7.94 1.32
N HIS A 74 -3.67 8.82 0.70
CA HIS A 74 -3.64 10.26 0.95
C HIS A 74 -4.81 10.72 1.82
N THR A 75 -4.54 11.67 2.70
CA THR A 75 -5.52 12.32 3.56
C THR A 75 -5.68 13.80 3.20
N ALA A 76 -6.46 14.53 3.97
CA ALA A 76 -6.54 15.98 3.81
C ALA A 76 -5.20 16.71 4.06
N ASN A 77 -4.15 16.01 4.51
CA ASN A 77 -2.82 16.61 4.62
C ASN A 77 -2.07 16.64 3.29
N SER A 78 -2.47 15.85 2.28
CA SER A 78 -2.02 16.03 0.90
C SER A 78 -2.62 17.28 0.32
N LEU A 79 -1.77 18.09 -0.32
CA LEU A 79 -2.16 19.41 -0.84
C LEU A 79 -3.33 19.30 -1.83
N ASP A 80 -3.27 18.36 -2.76
CA ASP A 80 -4.27 18.14 -3.80
C ASP A 80 -5.52 17.42 -3.25
N ALA A 81 -5.37 16.43 -2.37
CA ALA A 81 -6.52 15.76 -1.77
C ALA A 81 -7.44 16.75 -1.04
N ALA A 82 -6.86 17.65 -0.22
CA ALA A 82 -7.62 18.70 0.45
C ALA A 82 -8.21 19.71 -0.55
N ALA A 83 -7.45 20.06 -1.60
CA ALA A 83 -7.90 20.97 -2.64
C ALA A 83 -9.10 20.41 -3.39
N PHE A 84 -9.12 19.09 -3.66
CA PHE A 84 -10.23 18.37 -4.27
C PHE A 84 -11.30 17.86 -3.28
N GLY A 85 -11.41 18.45 -2.10
CA GLY A 85 -12.54 18.28 -1.21
C GLY A 85 -12.40 17.22 -0.13
N ASN A 86 -11.24 16.57 0.02
CA ASN A 86 -11.03 15.67 1.14
C ASN A 86 -10.92 16.46 2.46
N THR A 87 -11.73 16.07 3.45
CA THR A 87 -11.75 16.67 4.78
C THR A 87 -11.26 15.71 5.87
N LEU A 88 -11.08 14.44 5.53
CA LEU A 88 -10.69 13.40 6.49
C LEU A 88 -9.16 13.45 6.71
N ARG A 89 -8.78 13.29 7.95
CA ARG A 89 -7.40 13.38 8.42
C ARG A 89 -6.80 11.98 8.63
N PRO A 90 -5.51 11.86 8.95
CA PRO A 90 -4.89 10.56 9.24
C PRO A 90 -5.64 9.73 10.30
N GLU A 91 -6.28 10.37 11.29
CA GLU A 91 -7.10 9.65 12.27
C GLU A 91 -8.21 8.82 11.63
N GLU A 92 -9.01 9.43 10.74
CA GLU A 92 -10.12 8.76 10.05
C GLU A 92 -9.59 7.68 9.12
N ALA A 93 -8.45 7.90 8.46
CA ALA A 93 -7.81 6.92 7.59
C ALA A 93 -7.41 5.65 8.36
N TYR A 94 -6.75 5.79 9.51
CA TYR A 94 -6.40 4.65 10.36
C TYR A 94 -7.63 3.94 10.95
N ARG A 95 -8.63 4.69 11.41
CA ARG A 95 -9.88 4.13 11.92
C ARG A 95 -10.60 3.31 10.85
N PHE A 96 -10.73 3.85 9.65
CA PHE A 96 -11.33 3.15 8.52
C PHE A 96 -10.57 1.88 8.16
N ALA A 97 -9.24 1.95 8.04
CA ALA A 97 -8.39 0.79 7.75
C ALA A 97 -8.52 -0.32 8.82
N ARG A 98 -8.72 0.05 10.09
CA ARG A 98 -8.99 -0.87 11.20
C ARG A 98 -10.41 -1.47 11.19
N GLY A 99 -11.24 -1.07 10.22
CA GLY A 99 -12.63 -1.52 10.09
C GLY A 99 -13.61 -0.79 11.01
N GLU A 100 -13.28 0.39 11.51
CA GLU A 100 -14.22 1.27 12.19
C GLU A 100 -15.07 2.03 11.17
N GLU A 101 -16.31 2.36 11.54
CA GLU A 101 -17.13 3.24 10.73
C GLU A 101 -16.64 4.68 10.84
N VAL A 102 -16.53 5.35 9.71
CA VAL A 102 -16.25 6.79 9.60
C VAL A 102 -17.26 7.44 8.67
N VAL A 103 -17.36 8.77 8.72
CA VAL A 103 -18.19 9.53 7.77
C VAL A 103 -17.28 10.06 6.67
N SER A 104 -17.57 9.73 5.41
CA SER A 104 -16.80 10.20 4.25
C SER A 104 -16.87 11.72 4.11
N SER A 105 -15.96 12.31 3.32
CA SER A 105 -15.98 13.76 3.04
C SER A 105 -17.28 14.23 2.36
N THR A 106 -18.05 13.31 1.78
CA THR A 106 -19.34 13.56 1.13
C THR A 106 -20.53 13.20 2.02
N GLY A 107 -20.30 12.83 3.29
CA GLY A 107 -21.33 12.65 4.32
C GLY A 107 -21.91 11.23 4.43
N GLN A 108 -21.35 10.22 3.72
CA GLN A 108 -21.83 8.84 3.86
C GLN A 108 -21.11 8.14 5.02
N PRO A 109 -21.84 7.35 5.85
CA PRO A 109 -21.21 6.40 6.77
C PRO A 109 -20.56 5.27 5.95
N VAL A 110 -19.31 4.99 6.21
CA VAL A 110 -18.50 4.01 5.44
C VAL A 110 -17.67 3.15 6.37
N LYS A 111 -17.47 1.90 5.97
CA LYS A 111 -16.72 0.91 6.74
C LYS A 111 -16.17 -0.16 5.81
N LEU A 112 -14.94 -0.62 6.05
CA LEU A 112 -14.44 -1.84 5.38
C LEU A 112 -15.17 -3.07 5.89
N SER A 113 -15.59 -3.95 4.98
CA SER A 113 -16.15 -5.26 5.32
C SER A 113 -15.12 -6.16 6.00
N ARG A 114 -13.86 -6.02 5.61
CA ARG A 114 -12.70 -6.72 6.17
C ARG A 114 -11.59 -5.70 6.46
N PRO A 115 -11.19 -5.51 7.73
CA PRO A 115 -10.09 -4.62 8.10
C PRO A 115 -8.80 -4.93 7.36
N LEU A 116 -7.94 -3.92 7.20
CA LEU A 116 -6.55 -4.10 6.82
C LEU A 116 -5.71 -4.49 8.05
N ASP A 117 -4.58 -5.15 7.81
CA ASP A 117 -3.60 -5.49 8.85
C ASP A 117 -2.62 -4.33 9.08
N PHE A 118 -2.36 -3.51 8.06
CA PHE A 118 -1.48 -2.34 8.15
C PHE A 118 -1.88 -1.24 7.17
N LEU A 119 -1.38 -0.02 7.44
CA LEU A 119 -1.57 1.15 6.58
C LEU A 119 -0.33 2.04 6.63
N VAL A 120 0.06 2.58 5.47
CA VAL A 120 0.88 3.77 5.35
C VAL A 120 0.00 4.91 4.86
N VAL A 121 -0.22 5.91 5.70
CA VAL A 121 -0.66 7.20 5.17
C VAL A 121 0.56 7.84 4.53
N ALA A 122 0.46 8.23 3.25
CA ALA A 122 1.58 8.66 2.42
C ALA A 122 1.30 10.02 1.78
N ASP A 123 0.84 10.97 2.59
CA ASP A 123 0.56 12.32 2.10
C ASP A 123 1.80 12.94 1.43
N HIS A 124 1.56 13.75 0.39
CA HIS A 124 2.60 14.45 -0.34
C HIS A 124 3.47 15.30 0.59
N ALA A 125 4.80 15.20 0.46
CA ALA A 125 5.74 16.06 1.18
C ALA A 125 5.60 17.53 0.73
N GLU A 126 5.21 17.73 -0.52
CA GLU A 126 4.99 19.02 -1.15
C GLU A 126 3.79 19.74 -0.51
N GLY A 127 4.09 20.71 0.35
CA GLY A 127 3.05 21.46 1.04
C GLY A 127 2.24 20.64 2.05
N LEU A 128 2.86 19.65 2.71
CA LEU A 128 2.24 18.78 3.70
C LEU A 128 1.37 19.55 4.72
N GLY A 129 0.05 19.32 4.68
CA GLY A 129 -0.95 19.97 5.53
C GLY A 129 -1.19 21.46 5.23
N SER A 130 -0.49 22.05 4.26
CA SER A 130 -0.59 23.49 3.99
C SER A 130 -1.97 23.91 3.47
N THR A 131 -2.63 23.10 2.66
CA THR A 131 -3.99 23.38 2.16
C THR A 131 -5.00 23.43 3.30
N VAL A 132 -4.90 22.51 4.26
CA VAL A 132 -5.76 22.51 5.46
C VAL A 132 -5.54 23.79 6.27
N GLU A 133 -4.28 24.17 6.47
CA GLU A 133 -3.93 25.36 7.23
C GLU A 133 -4.27 26.65 6.46
N LEU A 134 -4.18 26.61 5.12
CA LEU A 134 -4.65 27.70 4.26
C LEU A 134 -6.17 27.88 4.40
N LYS A 135 -6.94 26.81 4.32
CA LYS A 135 -8.40 26.83 4.46
C LYS A 135 -8.84 27.33 5.84
N LYS A 136 -8.07 27.05 6.89
CA LYS A 136 -8.30 27.58 8.25
C LYS A 136 -7.91 29.05 8.43
N GLY A 137 -7.22 29.65 7.48
CA GLY A 137 -6.73 31.02 7.58
C GLY A 137 -5.52 31.18 8.52
N ASN A 138 -4.58 30.22 8.50
CA ASN A 138 -3.37 30.28 9.31
C ASN A 138 -2.63 31.62 9.09
N PRO A 139 -2.31 32.40 10.14
CA PRO A 139 -1.69 33.72 9.99
C PRO A 139 -0.37 33.73 9.21
N LEU A 140 0.42 32.63 9.28
CA LEU A 140 1.67 32.51 8.52
C LEU A 140 1.43 32.51 7.00
N LEU A 141 0.28 32.03 6.56
CA LEU A 141 -0.12 31.93 5.16
C LEU A 141 -0.88 33.17 4.71
N MET A 142 -1.67 33.78 5.59
CA MET A 142 -2.52 34.93 5.27
C MET A 142 -1.74 36.24 5.01
N ALA A 143 -0.46 36.27 5.32
CA ALA A 143 0.42 37.39 4.98
C ALA A 143 0.70 37.49 3.47
N ASP A 144 0.54 36.40 2.71
CA ASP A 144 0.73 36.38 1.25
C ASP A 144 -0.61 36.68 0.55
N PRO A 145 -0.69 37.70 -0.34
CA PRO A 145 -1.93 38.10 -1.00
C PRO A 145 -2.54 36.99 -1.89
N ALA A 146 -1.71 36.18 -2.55
CA ALA A 146 -2.20 35.10 -3.40
C ALA A 146 -2.80 33.96 -2.56
N LEU A 147 -2.14 33.60 -1.45
CA LEU A 147 -2.65 32.61 -0.50
C LEU A 147 -3.93 33.10 0.18
N LYS A 148 -4.00 34.40 0.55
CA LYS A 148 -5.24 34.96 1.09
C LYS A 148 -6.39 34.88 0.08
N ARG A 149 -6.14 35.17 -1.20
CA ARG A 149 -7.14 35.01 -2.25
C ARG A 149 -7.62 33.57 -2.37
N TRP A 150 -6.71 32.59 -2.37
CA TRP A 150 -7.08 31.18 -2.41
C TRP A 150 -7.85 30.77 -1.16
N HIS A 151 -7.48 31.26 0.04
CA HIS A 151 -8.25 31.04 1.25
C HIS A 151 -9.71 31.50 1.08
N ASP A 152 -9.89 32.74 0.59
CA ASP A 152 -11.23 33.32 0.38
C ASP A 152 -12.02 32.49 -0.66
N MET A 153 -11.39 32.04 -1.73
CA MET A 153 -11.98 31.14 -2.75
C MET A 153 -12.34 29.77 -2.18
N MET A 154 -11.45 29.12 -1.42
CA MET A 154 -11.67 27.80 -0.83
C MET A 154 -12.82 27.79 0.20
N ASN A 155 -13.12 28.94 0.80
CA ASN A 155 -14.22 29.09 1.75
C ASN A 155 -15.50 29.68 1.10
N SER A 156 -15.58 29.65 -0.24
CA SER A 156 -16.74 30.04 -1.05
C SER A 156 -17.12 28.92 -2.03
N ASP A 157 -18.03 29.22 -2.95
CA ASP A 157 -18.41 28.35 -4.08
C ASP A 157 -17.31 28.18 -5.15
N LYS A 158 -16.18 28.90 -5.02
CA LYS A 158 -15.04 28.86 -5.93
C LYS A 158 -13.90 27.93 -5.46
N GLY A 159 -14.16 27.04 -4.53
CA GLY A 159 -13.16 26.12 -3.99
C GLY A 159 -12.48 25.25 -5.06
N GLY A 160 -13.26 24.78 -6.05
CA GLY A 160 -12.72 24.00 -7.18
C GLY A 160 -11.79 24.81 -8.10
N GLU A 161 -12.11 26.08 -8.35
CA GLU A 161 -11.23 26.97 -9.12
C GLU A 161 -9.90 27.21 -8.38
N ALA A 162 -9.96 27.44 -7.06
CA ALA A 162 -8.76 27.60 -6.23
C ALA A 162 -7.86 26.36 -6.26
N ALA A 163 -8.45 25.16 -6.22
CA ALA A 163 -7.74 23.89 -6.31
C ALA A 163 -6.97 23.77 -7.64
N ILE A 164 -7.64 24.06 -8.75
CA ILE A 164 -7.03 24.01 -10.09
C ILE A 164 -5.90 25.03 -10.22
N GLU A 165 -6.10 26.27 -9.73
CA GLU A 165 -5.06 27.29 -9.74
C GLU A 165 -3.84 26.88 -8.91
N LEU A 166 -4.06 26.31 -7.72
CA LEU A 166 -3.01 25.83 -6.83
C LEU A 166 -2.17 24.74 -7.51
N ILE A 167 -2.81 23.71 -8.07
CA ILE A 167 -2.12 22.61 -8.76
C ILE A 167 -1.36 23.10 -9.96
N ARG A 168 -1.97 23.98 -10.77
CA ARG A 168 -1.29 24.60 -11.91
C ARG A 168 -0.06 25.42 -11.48
N SER A 169 -0.15 26.12 -10.34
CA SER A 169 0.98 26.90 -9.82
C SER A 169 2.18 26.01 -9.44
N ILE A 170 1.91 24.79 -8.96
CA ILE A 170 2.96 23.80 -8.64
C ILE A 170 3.62 23.35 -9.94
N GLY A 171 2.84 22.89 -10.93
CA GLY A 171 3.35 22.44 -12.22
C GLY A 171 4.16 23.51 -12.99
N THR A 172 3.87 24.80 -12.75
CA THR A 172 4.59 25.93 -13.36
C THR A 172 5.68 26.53 -12.47
N GLY A 173 5.88 26.04 -11.25
CA GLY A 173 6.86 26.57 -10.30
C GLY A 173 6.53 27.99 -9.79
N THR A 174 5.27 28.42 -9.88
CA THR A 174 4.81 29.76 -9.48
C THR A 174 4.11 29.79 -8.12
N THR A 175 4.08 28.68 -7.40
CA THR A 175 3.46 28.58 -6.08
C THR A 175 4.10 29.54 -5.08
N PRO A 176 3.31 30.32 -4.31
CA PRO A 176 3.85 31.19 -3.28
C PRO A 176 4.71 30.41 -2.27
N LYS A 177 5.95 30.84 -2.04
CA LYS A 177 6.90 30.15 -1.15
C LYS A 177 6.40 30.00 0.28
N ALA A 178 5.51 30.88 0.74
CA ALA A 178 4.90 30.82 2.06
C ALA A 178 4.11 29.52 2.27
N LEU A 179 3.58 28.90 1.21
CA LEU A 179 2.87 27.61 1.27
C LEU A 179 3.79 26.48 1.75
N PHE A 180 5.08 26.55 1.43
CA PHE A 180 6.10 25.57 1.81
C PHE A 180 6.88 26.01 3.07
N ASN A 181 6.19 26.62 4.05
CA ASN A 181 6.81 27.11 5.27
C ASN A 181 7.42 25.97 6.11
N PRO A 182 8.75 25.94 6.36
CA PRO A 182 9.40 24.83 7.07
C PRO A 182 8.93 24.61 8.52
N LYS A 183 8.51 25.69 9.21
CA LYS A 183 7.97 25.58 10.57
C LYS A 183 6.60 24.90 10.56
N LEU A 184 5.78 25.25 9.58
CA LEU A 184 4.48 24.62 9.38
C LEU A 184 4.65 23.14 9.04
N ALA A 185 5.49 22.83 8.03
CA ALA A 185 5.79 21.47 7.62
C ALA A 185 6.28 20.61 8.80
N ARG A 186 7.20 21.13 9.62
CA ARG A 186 7.68 20.42 10.83
C ARG A 186 6.57 20.18 11.84
N SER A 187 5.71 21.14 12.10
CA SER A 187 4.59 21.00 13.06
C SER A 187 3.59 19.97 12.57
N VAL A 188 3.25 20.00 11.29
CA VAL A 188 2.36 19.01 10.68
C VAL A 188 2.98 17.62 10.73
N TRP A 189 4.26 17.49 10.36
CA TRP A 189 4.98 16.21 10.41
C TRP A 189 5.01 15.58 11.80
N GLN A 190 5.31 16.36 12.83
CA GLN A 190 5.32 15.89 14.23
C GLN A 190 3.94 15.41 14.71
N ASN A 191 2.88 16.08 14.29
CA ASN A 191 1.51 15.62 14.58
C ASN A 191 1.14 14.36 13.78
N TYR A 192 1.61 14.28 12.56
CA TYR A 192 1.41 13.16 11.64
C TYR A 192 2.03 11.87 12.19
N THR A 193 3.31 11.90 12.55
CA THR A 193 4.02 10.79 13.17
C THR A 193 3.40 10.38 14.51
N ALA A 194 2.99 11.37 15.34
CA ALA A 194 2.28 11.11 16.59
C ALA A 194 0.93 10.43 16.38
N THR A 195 0.25 10.73 15.27
CA THR A 195 -1.01 10.04 14.93
C THR A 195 -0.73 8.60 14.53
N ALA A 196 0.29 8.33 13.71
CA ALA A 196 0.69 6.97 13.37
C ALA A 196 1.04 6.15 14.63
N GLU A 197 1.78 6.74 15.61
CA GLU A 197 2.07 6.06 16.89
C GLU A 197 0.80 5.69 17.66
N ARG A 198 -0.16 6.60 17.75
CA ARG A 198 -1.41 6.39 18.48
C ARG A 198 -2.24 5.23 17.92
N TYR A 199 -2.19 5.01 16.61
CA TYR A 199 -2.93 3.95 15.93
C TYR A 199 -2.12 2.67 15.70
N ASN A 200 -0.81 2.68 15.99
CA ASN A 200 0.03 1.51 15.90
C ASN A 200 -0.22 0.57 17.08
N GLU A 201 -0.73 -0.62 16.80
CA GLU A 201 -1.10 -1.65 17.77
C GLU A 201 -0.46 -2.98 17.35
N PRO A 202 0.84 -3.20 17.68
CA PRO A 202 1.58 -4.38 17.26
C PRO A 202 0.84 -5.70 17.53
N GLY A 203 0.84 -6.59 16.55
CA GLY A 203 0.10 -7.85 16.58
C GLY A 203 -1.35 -7.75 16.10
N ARG A 204 -1.93 -6.55 16.00
CA ARG A 204 -3.30 -6.34 15.55
C ARG A 204 -3.39 -5.45 14.31
N PHE A 205 -2.81 -4.27 14.37
CA PHE A 205 -2.77 -3.31 13.27
C PHE A 205 -1.48 -2.51 13.30
N THR A 206 -0.77 -2.45 12.19
CA THR A 206 0.46 -1.68 12.08
C THR A 206 0.22 -0.39 11.30
N ALA A 207 0.42 0.75 11.97
CA ALA A 207 0.51 2.06 11.34
C ALA A 207 1.97 2.38 11.06
N LEU A 208 2.41 2.23 9.81
CA LEU A 208 3.74 2.62 9.37
C LEU A 208 3.81 4.14 9.21
N ILE A 209 4.97 4.73 9.46
CA ILE A 209 5.24 6.13 9.17
C ILE A 209 5.79 6.21 7.74
N GLY A 210 5.21 7.10 6.92
CA GLY A 210 5.66 7.32 5.56
C GLY A 210 5.20 8.67 5.01
N TYR A 211 5.63 8.99 3.82
CA TYR A 211 5.19 10.14 3.04
C TYR A 211 5.47 9.89 1.56
N GLU A 212 4.85 10.66 0.68
CA GLU A 212 5.18 10.61 -0.74
C GLU A 212 6.06 11.79 -1.15
N TRP A 213 7.18 11.47 -1.81
CA TRP A 213 8.00 12.42 -2.56
C TRP A 213 7.49 12.47 -4.00
N THR A 214 7.09 13.66 -4.47
CA THR A 214 6.26 13.84 -5.67
C THR A 214 7.02 14.61 -6.74
N SER A 215 7.95 13.97 -7.42
CA SER A 215 8.66 14.57 -8.55
C SER A 215 7.84 14.46 -9.84
N ASN A 216 7.47 15.60 -10.40
CA ASN A 216 6.73 15.76 -11.66
C ASN A 216 7.54 16.50 -12.71
N ASN A 217 8.79 16.11 -12.91
CA ASN A 217 9.69 16.81 -13.81
C ASN A 217 9.13 16.92 -15.23
N GLN A 218 8.72 18.12 -15.63
CA GLN A 218 8.04 18.40 -16.89
C GLN A 218 6.73 17.60 -17.09
N GLY A 219 5.98 17.36 -16.00
CA GLY A 219 4.77 16.55 -16.00
C GLY A 219 5.00 15.03 -15.92
N ASN A 220 6.26 14.58 -15.97
CA ASN A 220 6.58 13.15 -15.97
C ASN A 220 6.73 12.64 -14.53
N ASN A 221 5.94 11.65 -14.16
CA ASN A 221 5.89 11.09 -12.83
C ASN A 221 7.15 10.30 -12.48
N LEU A 222 7.81 10.69 -11.38
CA LEU A 222 8.91 9.96 -10.76
C LEU A 222 8.68 9.82 -9.25
N HIS A 223 7.44 9.70 -8.81
CA HIS A 223 7.02 9.66 -7.41
C HIS A 223 7.55 8.44 -6.66
N ARG A 224 7.75 8.59 -5.33
CA ARG A 224 8.12 7.51 -4.41
C ARG A 224 7.39 7.67 -3.09
N VAL A 225 6.78 6.59 -2.61
CA VAL A 225 6.39 6.51 -1.21
C VAL A 225 7.62 6.13 -0.38
N VAL A 226 7.96 6.97 0.58
CA VAL A 226 9.07 6.74 1.52
C VAL A 226 8.50 6.20 2.82
N ILE A 227 9.00 5.04 3.28
CA ILE A 227 8.50 4.34 4.47
C ILE A 227 9.63 4.15 5.48
N PHE A 228 9.37 4.47 6.74
CA PHE A 228 10.29 4.29 7.86
C PHE A 228 9.99 2.99 8.60
N LYS A 229 11.02 2.21 8.89
CA LYS A 229 10.95 1.06 9.79
C LYS A 229 10.70 1.50 11.23
N ASP A 230 11.20 2.67 11.54
CA ASP A 230 11.34 3.22 12.88
C ASP A 230 10.05 3.90 13.38
N ASP A 231 10.08 4.23 14.65
CA ASP A 231 9.05 5.00 15.32
C ASP A 231 9.26 6.53 15.16
N LYS A 232 8.33 7.27 15.76
CA LYS A 232 8.34 8.72 15.81
C LYS A 232 9.65 9.33 16.34
N THR A 233 10.34 8.66 17.26
CA THR A 233 11.55 9.22 17.91
C THR A 233 12.68 9.44 16.92
N LYS A 234 12.74 8.62 15.87
CA LYS A 234 13.68 8.78 14.78
C LYS A 234 13.08 9.59 13.62
N ALA A 235 11.83 9.31 13.22
CA ALA A 235 11.18 9.99 12.12
C ALA A 235 11.05 11.51 12.34
N ASP A 236 10.84 11.98 13.56
CA ASP A 236 10.73 13.41 13.91
C ASP A 236 12.06 14.18 13.78
N GLN A 237 13.18 13.49 13.64
CA GLN A 237 14.48 14.15 13.50
C GLN A 237 14.70 14.79 12.13
N ILE A 238 13.79 14.49 11.19
CA ILE A 238 13.78 15.12 9.85
C ILE A 238 12.44 15.83 9.59
N VAL A 239 12.37 16.51 8.48
CA VAL A 239 11.14 16.90 7.79
C VAL A 239 11.16 16.18 6.46
N PRO A 240 10.02 15.67 5.93
CA PRO A 240 9.98 15.02 4.62
C PRO A 240 10.71 15.80 3.54
N PHE A 241 11.55 15.10 2.78
CA PHE A 241 12.22 15.64 1.60
C PHE A 241 11.19 15.76 0.48
N SER A 242 11.13 16.92 -0.15
CA SER A 242 10.13 17.24 -1.16
C SER A 242 10.74 17.50 -2.53
N ALA A 243 9.94 17.49 -3.58
CA ALA A 243 10.38 17.91 -4.92
C ALA A 243 10.80 19.39 -4.97
N ALA A 244 10.34 20.21 -4.01
CA ALA A 244 10.84 21.57 -3.85
C ALA A 244 12.32 21.60 -3.42
N ASP A 245 12.81 20.59 -2.73
CA ASP A 245 14.22 20.42 -2.41
C ASP A 245 14.99 19.88 -3.63
N SER A 246 14.45 18.87 -4.32
CA SER A 246 14.96 18.38 -5.60
C SER A 246 13.98 17.39 -6.25
N GLU A 247 13.84 17.45 -7.58
CA GLU A 247 13.09 16.47 -8.38
C GLU A 247 13.95 15.24 -8.80
N ASN A 248 15.25 15.21 -8.47
CA ASN A 248 16.15 14.13 -8.84
C ASN A 248 16.10 12.99 -7.82
N PRO A 249 15.72 11.75 -8.20
CA PRO A 249 15.67 10.60 -7.29
C PRO A 249 16.98 10.32 -6.54
N ALA A 250 18.14 10.57 -7.16
CA ALA A 250 19.43 10.38 -6.50
C ALA A 250 19.63 11.35 -5.32
N LYS A 251 18.95 12.50 -5.30
CA LYS A 251 18.98 13.43 -4.15
C LYS A 251 18.07 12.95 -3.02
N LEU A 252 16.92 12.36 -3.37
CA LEU A 252 16.08 11.67 -2.38
C LEU A 252 16.85 10.53 -1.70
N TRP A 253 17.54 9.67 -2.47
CA TRP A 253 18.33 8.58 -1.90
C TRP A 253 19.45 9.08 -0.99
N LYS A 254 20.12 10.16 -1.39
CA LYS A 254 21.12 10.81 -0.51
C LYS A 254 20.51 11.33 0.79
N PHE A 255 19.31 11.87 0.74
CA PHE A 255 18.57 12.29 1.95
C PHE A 255 18.22 11.07 2.84
N MET A 256 17.80 9.96 2.24
CA MET A 256 17.50 8.72 2.95
C MET A 256 18.75 8.14 3.63
N ASP A 257 19.89 8.13 2.95
CA ASP A 257 21.17 7.72 3.54
C ASP A 257 21.58 8.62 4.71
N ALA A 258 21.45 9.93 4.55
CA ALA A 258 21.73 10.89 5.63
C ALA A 258 20.79 10.71 6.84
N TYR A 259 19.53 10.32 6.63
CA TYR A 259 18.63 9.94 7.70
C TYR A 259 19.15 8.71 8.46
N GLN A 260 19.54 7.66 7.74
CA GLN A 260 20.06 6.43 8.33
C GLN A 260 21.35 6.67 9.12
N GLU A 261 22.28 7.44 8.56
CA GLU A 261 23.54 7.82 9.24
C GLU A 261 23.28 8.64 10.51
N LYS A 262 22.37 9.60 10.43
CA LYS A 262 22.08 10.52 11.55
C LYS A 262 21.34 9.84 12.70
N THR A 263 20.39 8.97 12.39
CA THR A 263 19.42 8.45 13.37
C THR A 263 19.66 7.00 13.76
N GLY A 264 20.47 6.28 12.99
CA GLY A 264 20.56 4.81 13.07
C GLY A 264 19.23 4.13 12.71
N GLY A 265 18.35 4.81 11.99
CA GLY A 265 17.09 4.29 11.49
C GLY A 265 17.24 3.56 10.16
N THR A 266 16.13 3.04 9.64
CA THR A 266 16.06 2.37 8.34
C THR A 266 14.87 2.89 7.54
N VAL A 267 15.08 3.11 6.24
CA VAL A 267 14.08 3.69 5.35
C VAL A 267 14.19 3.07 3.97
N LEU A 268 13.04 2.88 3.30
CA LEU A 268 12.97 2.45 1.90
C LEU A 268 12.06 3.39 1.11
N ALA A 269 12.16 3.34 -0.22
CA ALA A 269 11.28 4.06 -1.12
C ALA A 269 10.61 3.10 -2.11
N ILE A 270 9.35 3.38 -2.46
CA ILE A 270 8.52 2.59 -3.37
C ILE A 270 8.17 3.46 -4.58
N PRO A 271 8.86 3.29 -5.72
CA PRO A 271 8.48 3.93 -6.96
C PRO A 271 7.11 3.44 -7.44
N HIS A 272 6.37 4.33 -8.09
CA HIS A 272 5.07 4.01 -8.64
C HIS A 272 4.75 4.85 -9.89
N ASN A 273 3.68 4.48 -10.59
CA ASN A 273 3.23 5.13 -11.82
C ASN A 273 4.32 5.31 -12.89
N GLY A 274 5.10 4.27 -13.14
CA GLY A 274 6.00 4.24 -14.27
C GLY A 274 5.29 4.48 -15.59
N ASN A 275 4.03 4.01 -15.70
CA ASN A 275 3.13 4.26 -16.82
C ASN A 275 2.85 5.76 -17.11
N LEU A 276 3.15 6.66 -16.17
CA LEU A 276 3.01 8.12 -16.32
C LEU A 276 4.36 8.86 -16.41
N SER A 277 5.46 8.12 -16.50
CA SER A 277 6.81 8.69 -16.48
C SER A 277 7.36 9.10 -17.85
N ASN A 278 6.64 8.79 -18.92
CA ASN A 278 7.11 8.96 -20.31
C ASN A 278 8.51 8.39 -20.54
N GLY A 279 8.70 7.13 -20.06
CA GLY A 279 9.91 6.36 -20.25
C GLY A 279 11.05 6.66 -19.28
N ARG A 280 10.79 7.37 -18.17
CA ARG A 280 11.84 7.77 -17.22
C ARG A 280 11.98 6.82 -16.02
N MET A 281 10.95 6.03 -15.67
CA MET A 281 10.97 5.20 -14.47
C MET A 281 12.05 4.13 -14.50
N PHE A 282 12.19 3.42 -15.62
CA PHE A 282 13.19 2.37 -15.84
C PHE A 282 14.20 2.73 -16.92
N ALA A 283 14.52 4.04 -17.05
CA ALA A 283 15.47 4.52 -18.03
C ALA A 283 16.86 3.91 -17.85
N LEU A 284 17.63 3.81 -18.94
CA LEU A 284 19.05 3.39 -18.93
C LEU A 284 20.01 4.57 -18.70
N VAL A 285 19.46 5.73 -18.41
CA VAL A 285 20.18 6.95 -18.07
C VAL A 285 19.66 7.52 -16.75
N ASP A 286 20.52 8.26 -16.06
CA ASP A 286 20.15 8.97 -14.84
C ASP A 286 19.27 10.21 -15.13
N PHE A 287 18.94 10.96 -14.08
CA PHE A 287 18.11 12.15 -14.18
C PHE A 287 18.73 13.26 -15.05
N GLU A 288 20.06 13.28 -15.20
CA GLU A 288 20.81 14.22 -16.02
C GLU A 288 21.09 13.70 -17.44
N GLY A 289 20.56 12.53 -17.80
CA GLY A 289 20.73 11.91 -19.12
C GLY A 289 22.04 11.17 -19.34
N LYS A 290 22.82 10.92 -18.28
CA LYS A 290 24.06 10.13 -18.34
C LYS A 290 23.74 8.65 -18.15
N GLY A 291 24.53 7.77 -18.77
CA GLY A 291 24.41 6.33 -18.56
C GLY A 291 24.51 5.96 -17.07
N LEU A 292 23.71 4.99 -16.64
CA LEU A 292 23.69 4.56 -15.23
C LEU A 292 25.05 4.06 -14.79
N SER A 293 25.52 4.52 -13.64
CA SER A 293 26.74 4.03 -12.99
C SER A 293 26.44 2.82 -12.09
N ARG A 294 27.50 2.07 -11.74
CA ARG A 294 27.38 1.00 -10.74
C ARG A 294 26.88 1.53 -9.40
N GLU A 295 27.40 2.67 -8.93
CA GLU A 295 26.99 3.30 -7.66
C GLU A 295 25.49 3.67 -7.67
N TYR A 296 24.99 4.24 -8.78
CA TYR A 296 23.56 4.51 -8.95
C TYR A 296 22.73 3.23 -8.84
N ALA A 297 23.17 2.15 -9.52
CA ALA A 297 22.49 0.87 -9.52
C ALA A 297 22.46 0.21 -8.13
N GLU A 298 23.58 0.25 -7.39
CA GLU A 298 23.70 -0.26 -6.02
C GLU A 298 22.79 0.51 -5.06
N THR A 299 22.77 1.84 -5.15
CA THR A 299 21.94 2.69 -4.30
C THR A 299 20.46 2.43 -4.56
N ARG A 300 20.05 2.37 -5.83
CA ARG A 300 18.68 2.10 -6.20
C ARG A 300 18.20 0.71 -5.76
N ALA A 301 18.99 -0.33 -6.00
CA ALA A 301 18.67 -1.70 -5.62
C ALA A 301 18.48 -1.85 -4.10
N ARG A 302 19.23 -1.09 -3.30
CA ARG A 302 19.16 -1.10 -1.84
C ARG A 302 17.96 -0.32 -1.31
N LEU A 303 17.66 0.85 -1.87
CA LEU A 303 16.65 1.77 -1.33
C LEU A 303 15.27 1.60 -1.96
N GLU A 304 15.18 0.98 -3.16
CA GLU A 304 13.93 0.71 -3.86
C GLU A 304 13.71 -0.81 -4.07
N PRO A 305 13.55 -1.60 -2.97
CA PRO A 305 13.43 -3.06 -3.06
C PRO A 305 12.09 -3.52 -3.63
N VAL A 306 11.06 -2.68 -3.63
CA VAL A 306 9.73 -2.98 -4.15
C VAL A 306 9.23 -1.87 -5.08
N TYR A 307 8.32 -2.24 -5.98
CA TYR A 307 7.67 -1.35 -6.94
C TYR A 307 6.15 -1.54 -6.87
N GLU A 308 5.41 -0.45 -6.86
CA GLU A 308 3.94 -0.45 -6.90
C GLU A 308 3.46 -0.58 -8.34
N VAL A 309 2.95 -1.77 -8.67
CA VAL A 309 2.55 -2.11 -10.05
C VAL A 309 1.12 -1.77 -10.39
N THR A 310 0.27 -1.55 -9.38
CA THR A 310 -1.14 -1.21 -9.59
C THR A 310 -1.64 -0.26 -8.53
N GLN A 311 -2.35 0.76 -8.96
CA GLN A 311 -3.04 1.73 -8.13
C GLN A 311 -4.06 2.49 -9.01
N ILE A 312 -4.85 3.36 -8.45
CA ILE A 312 -6.01 3.97 -9.12
C ILE A 312 -5.69 4.72 -10.43
N LYS A 313 -4.43 5.12 -10.67
CA LYS A 313 -3.96 5.76 -11.92
C LYS A 313 -3.41 4.72 -12.93
N GLY A 314 -3.87 3.48 -12.88
CA GLY A 314 -3.63 2.45 -13.88
C GLY A 314 -2.67 1.35 -13.44
N ASP A 315 -2.70 0.25 -14.18
CA ASP A 315 -1.75 -0.85 -14.08
C ASP A 315 -0.40 -0.46 -14.69
N GLY A 316 0.67 -0.81 -14.01
CA GLY A 316 2.06 -0.60 -14.43
C GLY A 316 2.84 -1.92 -14.55
N GLU A 317 2.17 -3.09 -14.53
CA GLU A 317 2.85 -4.38 -14.63
C GLU A 317 3.24 -4.70 -16.07
N ALA A 318 2.26 -4.68 -16.97
CA ALA A 318 2.40 -5.09 -18.36
C ALA A 318 1.63 -4.17 -19.32
N HIS A 319 1.95 -4.23 -20.60
CA HIS A 319 1.25 -3.49 -21.65
C HIS A 319 1.08 -4.38 -22.89
N PRO A 320 -0.07 -4.37 -23.61
CA PRO A 320 -0.32 -5.23 -24.78
C PRO A 320 0.73 -5.08 -25.89
N PHE A 321 1.26 -3.88 -26.07
CA PHE A 321 2.34 -3.62 -27.05
C PHE A 321 3.63 -4.37 -26.72
N LEU A 322 3.92 -4.59 -25.42
CA LEU A 322 5.14 -5.23 -24.91
C LEU A 322 4.94 -6.72 -24.62
N SER A 323 3.71 -7.12 -24.34
CA SER A 323 3.32 -8.49 -23.98
C SER A 323 2.12 -8.94 -24.84
N PRO A 324 2.26 -9.04 -26.18
CA PRO A 324 1.14 -9.26 -27.10
C PRO A 324 0.49 -10.66 -27.00
N ASN A 325 1.14 -11.59 -26.32
CA ASN A 325 0.64 -12.95 -26.07
C ASN A 325 -0.05 -13.11 -24.70
N ASP A 326 -0.17 -12.04 -23.91
CA ASP A 326 -0.84 -12.01 -22.62
C ASP A 326 -2.21 -11.33 -22.79
N GLU A 327 -3.29 -12.11 -22.70
CA GLU A 327 -4.65 -11.60 -22.85
C GLU A 327 -5.07 -10.61 -21.74
N PHE A 328 -4.35 -10.59 -20.60
CA PHE A 328 -4.60 -9.70 -19.48
C PHE A 328 -3.68 -8.47 -19.45
N ALA A 329 -2.73 -8.34 -20.38
CA ALA A 329 -1.80 -7.21 -20.42
C ALA A 329 -2.48 -5.84 -20.63
N GLY A 330 -3.75 -5.83 -21.05
CA GLY A 330 -4.56 -4.62 -21.24
C GLY A 330 -5.43 -4.24 -20.05
N TYR A 331 -5.22 -4.85 -18.88
CA TYR A 331 -6.01 -4.57 -17.68
C TYR A 331 -5.80 -3.13 -17.20
N GLU A 332 -6.90 -2.36 -17.10
CA GLU A 332 -6.98 -1.04 -16.47
C GLU A 332 -5.78 -0.11 -16.77
N LEU A 333 -5.42 0.02 -18.03
CA LEU A 333 -4.30 0.84 -18.47
C LEU A 333 -4.60 2.35 -18.34
N TRP A 334 -3.57 3.12 -17.97
CA TRP A 334 -3.54 4.55 -18.12
C TRP A 334 -2.25 4.91 -18.86
N ASP A 335 -2.33 5.02 -20.19
CA ASP A 335 -1.18 5.05 -21.11
C ASP A 335 -1.22 6.18 -22.14
N LYS A 336 -2.04 7.23 -21.90
CA LYS A 336 -2.27 8.29 -22.89
C LYS A 336 -1.18 9.36 -22.92
N GLY A 337 -0.40 9.50 -21.84
CA GLY A 337 0.65 10.51 -21.72
C GLY A 337 1.28 10.52 -20.34
N ASN A 338 1.97 11.62 -20.00
CA ASN A 338 2.42 11.89 -18.65
C ASN A 338 1.23 12.27 -17.74
N LEU A 339 1.48 12.50 -16.46
CA LEU A 339 0.44 12.67 -15.44
C LEU A 339 -0.58 13.76 -15.78
N ASP A 340 -0.12 14.89 -16.31
CA ASP A 340 -0.96 16.07 -16.61
C ASP A 340 -1.32 16.20 -18.12
N LEU A 341 -1.00 15.19 -18.93
CA LEU A 341 -1.20 15.16 -20.40
C LEU A 341 -0.56 16.35 -21.14
N THR A 342 0.51 16.92 -20.61
CA THR A 342 1.31 17.93 -21.29
C THR A 342 2.19 17.34 -22.38
N GLU A 343 2.57 16.05 -22.24
CA GLU A 343 3.25 15.27 -23.27
C GLU A 343 2.54 13.91 -23.45
N LEU A 344 2.08 13.68 -24.69
CA LEU A 344 1.39 12.42 -25.01
C LEU A 344 2.37 11.25 -25.14
N LYS A 345 1.88 10.04 -24.88
CA LYS A 345 2.62 8.80 -24.95
C LYS A 345 3.13 8.51 -26.37
N ARG A 346 4.36 8.01 -26.47
CA ARG A 346 4.95 7.45 -27.69
C ARG A 346 5.38 6.00 -27.45
N PRO A 347 5.28 5.12 -28.46
CA PRO A 347 5.56 3.69 -28.29
C PRO A 347 6.96 3.36 -27.73
N GLU A 348 7.97 4.15 -28.06
CA GLU A 348 9.34 3.97 -27.59
C GLU A 348 9.52 4.23 -26.08
N MET A 349 8.57 4.91 -25.42
CA MET A 349 8.58 5.16 -23.98
C MET A 349 8.18 3.91 -23.18
N LEU A 350 7.23 3.13 -23.70
CA LEU A 350 6.58 2.02 -23.01
C LEU A 350 7.56 1.00 -22.41
N GLN A 351 8.65 0.67 -23.09
CA GLN A 351 9.66 -0.28 -22.62
C GLN A 351 10.37 0.15 -21.32
N TYR A 352 10.27 1.43 -20.95
CA TYR A 352 10.90 2.00 -19.75
C TYR A 352 9.89 2.37 -18.66
N GLU A 353 8.65 1.87 -18.77
CA GLU A 353 7.54 2.26 -17.92
C GLU A 353 6.93 1.11 -17.13
N TYR A 354 6.88 -0.09 -17.73
CA TYR A 354 6.18 -1.25 -17.17
C TYR A 354 7.14 -2.19 -16.45
N ALA A 355 6.67 -2.76 -15.35
CA ALA A 355 7.49 -3.56 -14.42
C ALA A 355 8.14 -4.76 -15.10
N ARG A 356 7.41 -5.51 -15.94
CA ARG A 356 7.97 -6.68 -16.65
C ARG A 356 9.15 -6.30 -17.55
N GLU A 357 9.07 -5.17 -18.22
CA GLU A 357 10.21 -4.67 -19.02
C GLU A 357 11.33 -4.13 -18.12
N GLY A 358 10.99 -3.44 -17.01
CA GLY A 358 11.97 -3.03 -16.00
C GLY A 358 12.81 -4.20 -15.49
N LEU A 359 12.18 -5.34 -15.18
CA LEU A 359 12.89 -6.57 -14.77
C LEU A 359 13.85 -7.08 -15.86
N LYS A 360 13.44 -7.08 -17.14
CA LYS A 360 14.31 -7.46 -18.27
C LYS A 360 15.49 -6.50 -18.44
N LEU A 361 15.23 -5.18 -18.33
CA LEU A 361 16.28 -4.15 -18.38
C LEU A 361 17.24 -4.28 -17.21
N GLY A 362 16.75 -4.67 -16.03
CA GLY A 362 17.57 -4.97 -14.86
C GLY A 362 18.59 -6.08 -15.12
N LEU A 363 18.20 -7.19 -15.75
CA LEU A 363 19.10 -8.27 -16.14
C LEU A 363 20.18 -7.79 -17.12
N LYS A 364 19.81 -6.93 -18.09
CA LYS A 364 20.76 -6.31 -19.02
C LYS A 364 21.76 -5.43 -18.30
N LEU A 365 21.30 -4.60 -17.35
CA LEU A 365 22.17 -3.74 -16.55
C LEU A 365 23.08 -4.55 -15.62
N GLU A 366 22.60 -5.66 -15.07
CA GLU A 366 23.42 -6.57 -14.25
C GLU A 366 24.62 -7.12 -15.05
N GLN A 367 24.39 -7.51 -16.31
CA GLN A 367 25.47 -7.93 -17.20
C GLN A 367 26.49 -6.81 -17.47
N GLN A 368 26.06 -5.56 -17.53
CA GLN A 368 26.91 -4.41 -17.84
C GLN A 368 27.62 -3.82 -16.62
N LEU A 369 26.92 -3.73 -15.50
CA LEU A 369 27.34 -3.02 -14.29
C LEU A 369 27.73 -3.96 -13.15
N GLY A 370 27.40 -5.27 -13.25
CA GLY A 370 27.57 -6.25 -12.19
C GLY A 370 26.57 -6.13 -11.05
N ILE A 371 25.51 -5.34 -11.23
CA ILE A 371 24.42 -5.15 -10.28
C ILE A 371 23.12 -4.84 -11.02
N ASN A 372 21.99 -5.37 -10.53
CA ASN A 372 20.66 -5.16 -11.08
C ASN A 372 19.90 -4.09 -10.28
N PRO A 373 19.69 -2.87 -10.82
CA PRO A 373 18.96 -1.81 -10.12
C PRO A 373 17.43 -2.01 -10.12
N TYR A 374 16.91 -2.95 -10.90
CA TYR A 374 15.49 -3.17 -11.13
C TYR A 374 15.02 -4.56 -10.66
N LYS A 375 15.70 -5.11 -9.64
CA LYS A 375 15.35 -6.39 -9.02
C LYS A 375 14.41 -6.19 -7.84
N PHE A 376 13.22 -5.73 -8.12
CA PHE A 376 12.21 -5.37 -7.13
C PHE A 376 11.14 -6.46 -6.96
N GLY A 377 10.51 -6.52 -5.78
CA GLY A 377 9.21 -7.15 -5.57
C GLY A 377 8.09 -6.24 -6.04
N MET A 378 6.88 -6.77 -6.25
CA MET A 378 5.73 -6.02 -6.74
C MET A 378 4.62 -5.97 -5.70
N ILE A 379 4.06 -4.77 -5.46
CA ILE A 379 2.93 -4.55 -4.57
C ILE A 379 1.84 -3.75 -5.28
N GLY A 380 0.61 -3.79 -4.73
CA GLY A 380 -0.47 -2.90 -5.10
C GLY A 380 -0.79 -1.95 -3.95
N SER A 381 -1.40 -0.83 -4.27
CA SER A 381 -1.89 0.17 -3.33
C SER A 381 -3.11 0.88 -3.89
N THR A 382 -3.74 1.77 -3.12
CA THR A 382 -4.90 2.49 -3.62
C THR A 382 -4.53 3.80 -4.30
N ASP A 383 -3.58 4.53 -3.78
CA ASP A 383 -3.32 5.94 -4.12
C ASP A 383 -4.61 6.78 -4.07
N SER A 384 -5.52 6.39 -3.19
CA SER A 384 -6.77 7.11 -3.00
C SER A 384 -6.53 8.41 -2.25
N HIS A 385 -7.18 9.47 -2.71
CA HIS A 385 -7.13 10.80 -2.09
C HIS A 385 -8.41 11.12 -1.29
N THR A 386 -9.08 10.05 -0.83
CA THR A 386 -10.32 10.16 -0.04
C THR A 386 -10.13 9.86 1.44
N SER A 387 -8.92 9.50 1.89
CA SER A 387 -8.60 8.93 3.20
C SER A 387 -9.20 7.53 3.43
N LEU A 388 -9.77 6.92 2.40
CA LEU A 388 -10.47 5.65 2.45
C LEU A 388 -9.73 4.64 1.57
N ALA A 389 -9.02 3.70 2.19
CA ALA A 389 -8.26 2.67 1.50
C ALA A 389 -9.20 1.61 0.90
N THR A 390 -9.81 1.90 -0.24
CA THR A 390 -10.78 1.03 -0.90
C THR A 390 -10.30 0.54 -2.26
N ALA A 391 -10.34 -0.77 -2.47
CA ALA A 391 -9.99 -1.43 -3.73
C ALA A 391 -10.99 -2.53 -4.12
N GLU A 392 -12.05 -2.75 -3.31
CA GLU A 392 -13.08 -3.76 -3.54
C GLU A 392 -14.23 -3.15 -4.35
N GLU A 393 -14.80 -3.87 -5.32
CA GLU A 393 -15.83 -3.34 -6.23
C GLU A 393 -17.10 -2.91 -5.52
N ASP A 394 -17.48 -3.59 -4.45
CA ASP A 394 -18.67 -3.29 -3.65
C ASP A 394 -18.47 -2.19 -2.60
N ASN A 395 -17.24 -1.68 -2.46
CA ASN A 395 -16.87 -0.64 -1.50
C ASN A 395 -15.73 0.23 -2.05
N PHE A 396 -15.98 0.97 -3.15
CA PHE A 396 -14.98 1.75 -3.86
C PHE A 396 -15.33 3.25 -3.84
N PHE A 397 -14.43 4.08 -3.28
CA PHE A 397 -14.62 5.52 -3.13
C PHE A 397 -13.84 6.37 -4.13
N GLY A 398 -13.13 5.75 -5.06
CA GLY A 398 -12.46 6.44 -6.15
C GLY A 398 -11.24 7.27 -5.74
N LYS A 399 -10.85 8.21 -6.62
CA LYS A 399 -9.61 8.98 -6.48
C LYS A 399 -9.76 10.21 -5.59
N HIS A 400 -10.78 11.05 -5.81
CA HIS A 400 -10.93 12.35 -5.12
C HIS A 400 -12.34 12.55 -4.58
N SER A 401 -12.45 12.99 -3.33
CA SER A 401 -13.73 13.21 -2.64
C SER A 401 -14.65 14.21 -3.32
N GLY A 402 -14.12 15.18 -4.07
CA GLY A 402 -14.94 16.19 -4.78
C GLY A 402 -15.64 15.67 -6.03
N ALA A 403 -15.20 14.53 -6.57
CA ALA A 403 -15.75 13.93 -7.79
C ALA A 403 -16.35 12.54 -7.54
N GLU A 404 -16.01 11.88 -6.44
CA GLU A 404 -16.35 10.48 -6.21
C GLU A 404 -16.75 10.19 -4.74
N PRO A 405 -17.61 9.21 -4.48
CA PRO A 405 -18.41 8.49 -5.48
C PRO A 405 -19.46 9.39 -6.14
N SER A 406 -19.70 9.22 -7.44
CA SER A 406 -20.64 10.02 -8.21
C SER A 406 -21.34 9.19 -9.28
N PRO A 407 -22.65 9.39 -9.51
CA PRO A 407 -23.35 8.78 -10.64
C PRO A 407 -22.83 9.28 -12.00
N GLY A 408 -22.18 10.44 -12.04
CA GLY A 408 -21.57 11.01 -13.24
C GLY A 408 -20.16 10.50 -13.56
N ARG A 409 -19.63 9.50 -12.81
CA ARG A 409 -18.28 8.97 -13.00
C ARG A 409 -17.96 8.55 -14.44
N ALA A 410 -18.91 7.93 -15.12
CA ALA A 410 -18.74 7.49 -16.51
C ALA A 410 -18.57 8.66 -17.50
N GLU A 411 -19.10 9.83 -17.20
CA GLU A 411 -19.10 11.00 -18.07
C GLU A 411 -18.09 12.07 -17.63
N HIS A 412 -17.56 11.97 -16.43
CA HIS A 412 -16.63 12.93 -15.86
C HIS A 412 -15.24 12.78 -16.48
N ALA A 413 -14.72 13.86 -17.09
CA ALA A 413 -13.33 13.95 -17.52
C ALA A 413 -12.46 14.40 -16.34
N PHE A 414 -11.64 13.49 -15.81
CA PHE A 414 -10.71 13.78 -14.71
C PHE A 414 -9.54 14.67 -15.15
N MET A 415 -8.93 14.33 -16.30
CA MET A 415 -7.81 15.07 -16.88
C MET A 415 -8.00 15.21 -18.40
N GLN A 416 -7.49 16.29 -18.97
CA GLN A 416 -7.49 16.48 -20.41
C GLN A 416 -6.24 17.21 -20.89
N SER A 417 -5.80 16.87 -22.10
CA SER A 417 -4.70 17.54 -22.78
C SER A 417 -5.04 19.02 -23.05
N THR A 418 -4.02 19.85 -23.29
CA THR A 418 -4.17 21.28 -23.52
C THR A 418 -5.12 21.60 -24.70
N ASP A 419 -5.14 20.76 -25.73
CA ASP A 419 -6.04 20.89 -26.89
C ASP A 419 -7.40 20.19 -26.71
N GLY A 420 -7.63 19.57 -25.54
CA GLY A 420 -8.86 18.89 -25.15
C GLY A 420 -9.18 17.59 -25.93
N LYS A 421 -8.27 17.11 -26.79
CA LYS A 421 -8.52 15.92 -27.63
C LYS A 421 -8.28 14.61 -26.90
N VAL A 422 -7.34 14.58 -25.97
CA VAL A 422 -7.05 13.40 -25.15
C VAL A 422 -7.61 13.64 -23.75
N ARG A 423 -8.32 12.66 -23.21
CA ARG A 423 -8.95 12.74 -21.89
C ARG A 423 -8.72 11.44 -21.12
N ILE A 424 -8.59 11.57 -19.81
CA ILE A 424 -8.73 10.48 -18.86
C ILE A 424 -10.10 10.66 -18.20
N MET A 425 -10.92 9.64 -18.28
CA MET A 425 -12.28 9.67 -17.72
C MET A 425 -12.29 9.07 -16.30
N GLY A 426 -13.25 9.44 -15.48
CA GLY A 426 -13.39 8.91 -14.13
C GLY A 426 -13.52 7.38 -14.08
N TRP A 427 -14.17 6.77 -15.07
CA TRP A 427 -14.31 5.32 -15.17
C TRP A 427 -12.99 4.58 -15.50
N GLU A 428 -11.96 5.28 -16.00
CA GLU A 428 -10.62 4.72 -16.25
C GLU A 428 -9.75 4.67 -14.99
N MET A 429 -10.24 5.17 -13.85
CA MET A 429 -9.53 5.19 -12.57
C MET A 429 -10.01 4.04 -11.68
N THR A 430 -9.59 2.82 -11.98
CA THR A 430 -10.16 1.59 -11.38
C THR A 430 -9.13 0.56 -10.94
N ALA A 431 -7.85 0.71 -11.31
CA ALA A 431 -6.80 -0.27 -11.03
C ALA A 431 -6.34 -0.34 -9.56
N SER A 432 -7.10 0.24 -8.64
CA SER A 432 -6.81 0.26 -7.20
C SER A 432 -6.55 -1.15 -6.64
N GLY A 433 -5.55 -1.29 -5.76
CA GLY A 433 -5.13 -2.59 -5.24
C GLY A 433 -4.66 -2.55 -3.79
N TYR A 434 -4.20 -3.68 -3.32
CA TYR A 434 -3.60 -3.85 -1.99
C TYR A 434 -2.23 -4.52 -2.06
N ALA A 435 -1.40 -4.22 -1.07
CA ALA A 435 -0.17 -4.94 -0.80
C ALA A 435 -0.46 -6.17 0.05
N ALA A 436 0.01 -7.33 -0.40
CA ALA A 436 0.03 -8.58 0.34
C ALA A 436 1.46 -8.86 0.81
N VAL A 437 1.67 -9.01 2.11
CA VAL A 437 2.99 -9.10 2.72
C VAL A 437 3.11 -10.37 3.56
N TRP A 438 4.07 -11.22 3.26
CA TRP A 438 4.41 -12.38 4.06
C TRP A 438 5.39 -11.96 5.17
N ALA A 439 4.85 -11.53 6.30
CA ALA A 439 5.62 -11.17 7.48
C ALA A 439 5.38 -12.17 8.62
N ALA A 440 6.38 -12.37 9.49
CA ALA A 440 6.26 -13.29 10.61
C ALA A 440 5.24 -12.79 11.65
N ASP A 441 5.26 -11.48 11.89
CA ASP A 441 4.40 -10.80 12.85
C ASP A 441 3.80 -9.53 12.23
N ASN A 442 2.69 -9.04 12.80
CA ASN A 442 2.11 -7.76 12.40
C ASN A 442 2.75 -6.63 13.22
N THR A 443 3.97 -6.24 12.84
CA THR A 443 4.73 -5.13 13.42
C THR A 443 5.43 -4.34 12.32
N ARG A 444 5.85 -3.11 12.59
CA ARG A 444 6.60 -2.27 11.64
C ARG A 444 7.84 -2.99 11.14
N GLU A 445 8.61 -3.55 12.06
CA GLU A 445 9.86 -4.23 11.76
C GLU A 445 9.62 -5.43 10.84
N ALA A 446 8.67 -6.30 11.18
CA ALA A 446 8.42 -7.52 10.42
C ALA A 446 7.84 -7.24 9.02
N ILE A 447 6.96 -6.23 8.89
CA ILE A 447 6.41 -5.80 7.60
C ILE A 447 7.51 -5.15 6.75
N PHE A 448 8.30 -4.26 7.34
CA PHE A 448 9.39 -3.59 6.65
C PHE A 448 10.43 -4.61 6.15
N ASP A 449 10.85 -5.55 7.00
CA ASP A 449 11.79 -6.62 6.63
C ASP A 449 11.24 -7.52 5.50
N ALA A 450 9.92 -7.71 5.45
CA ALA A 450 9.27 -8.44 4.37
C ALA A 450 9.27 -7.65 3.05
N LEU A 451 9.11 -6.33 3.09
CA LEU A 451 9.28 -5.45 1.95
C LEU A 451 10.73 -5.48 1.44
N GLU A 452 11.72 -5.36 2.34
CA GLU A 452 13.14 -5.43 1.96
C GLU A 452 13.52 -6.75 1.29
N ARG A 453 13.06 -7.90 1.84
CA ARG A 453 13.32 -9.21 1.23
C ARG A 453 12.37 -9.55 0.08
N LYS A 454 11.43 -8.65 -0.26
CA LYS A 454 10.51 -8.76 -1.40
C LYS A 454 9.54 -9.95 -1.31
N GLU A 455 9.24 -10.43 -0.12
CA GLU A 455 8.27 -11.50 0.10
C GLU A 455 6.84 -10.93 0.13
N VAL A 456 6.46 -10.36 -1.01
CA VAL A 456 5.26 -9.56 -1.21
C VAL A 456 4.64 -9.82 -2.57
N TYR A 457 3.36 -9.49 -2.74
CA TYR A 457 2.71 -9.47 -4.04
C TYR A 457 1.57 -8.44 -4.09
N ALA A 458 1.17 -8.08 -5.30
CA ALA A 458 0.07 -7.17 -5.58
C ALA A 458 -1.24 -7.93 -5.80
N THR A 459 -2.37 -7.30 -5.44
CA THR A 459 -3.69 -7.66 -5.94
C THR A 459 -4.43 -6.41 -6.40
N THR A 460 -5.42 -6.60 -7.26
CA THR A 460 -6.30 -5.55 -7.79
C THR A 460 -7.62 -5.46 -7.02
N GLY A 461 -7.58 -5.68 -5.68
CA GLY A 461 -8.71 -5.64 -4.76
C GLY A 461 -8.96 -6.96 -4.04
N PRO A 462 -9.22 -8.08 -4.74
CA PRO A 462 -9.46 -9.36 -4.08
C PRO A 462 -8.26 -9.81 -3.25
N ARG A 463 -8.52 -10.21 -1.99
CA ARG A 463 -7.47 -10.64 -1.06
C ARG A 463 -7.19 -12.14 -1.19
N MET A 464 -6.72 -12.56 -2.36
CA MET A 464 -6.32 -13.94 -2.65
C MET A 464 -5.00 -14.27 -1.96
N ILE A 465 -4.92 -15.43 -1.31
CA ILE A 465 -3.68 -15.88 -0.66
C ILE A 465 -2.85 -16.64 -1.68
N LEU A 466 -1.66 -16.13 -1.98
CA LEU A 466 -0.73 -16.72 -2.95
C LEU A 466 0.59 -17.08 -2.28
N ARG A 467 1.04 -18.32 -2.46
CA ARG A 467 2.40 -18.77 -2.21
C ARG A 467 3.09 -19.09 -3.52
N PHE A 468 4.31 -18.61 -3.68
CA PHE A 468 5.15 -18.90 -4.84
C PHE A 468 6.56 -19.20 -4.38
N PHE A 469 7.08 -20.38 -4.71
CA PHE A 469 8.44 -20.80 -4.39
C PHE A 469 9.13 -21.27 -5.66
N GLY A 470 10.41 -20.88 -5.82
CA GLY A 470 11.31 -21.41 -6.84
C GLY A 470 12.32 -22.36 -6.24
N GLY A 471 12.66 -23.44 -6.95
CA GLY A 471 13.66 -24.42 -6.49
C GLY A 471 14.14 -25.32 -7.60
N TRP A 472 15.11 -26.18 -7.27
CA TRP A 472 15.70 -27.12 -8.22
C TRP A 472 15.14 -28.54 -8.10
N ASP A 473 14.44 -28.86 -6.98
CA ASP A 473 14.09 -30.23 -6.57
C ASP A 473 12.63 -30.42 -6.20
N PHE A 474 11.73 -29.50 -6.60
CA PHE A 474 10.29 -29.72 -6.40
C PHE A 474 9.78 -30.88 -7.26
N GLN A 475 8.93 -31.70 -6.67
CA GLN A 475 8.33 -32.88 -7.30
C GLN A 475 6.79 -32.71 -7.38
N PRO A 476 6.09 -33.37 -8.30
CA PRO A 476 4.63 -33.29 -8.39
C PRO A 476 3.88 -33.65 -7.09
N GLY A 477 4.51 -34.46 -6.22
CA GLY A 477 3.97 -34.79 -4.89
C GLY A 477 3.96 -33.61 -3.92
N ASP A 478 4.86 -32.66 -4.09
CA ASP A 478 4.97 -31.47 -3.22
C ASP A 478 3.72 -30.57 -3.36
N ALA A 479 3.09 -30.54 -4.53
CA ALA A 479 1.85 -29.79 -4.75
C ALA A 479 0.63 -30.36 -3.99
N LYS A 480 0.73 -31.60 -3.50
CA LYS A 480 -0.34 -32.27 -2.75
C LYS A 480 -0.19 -32.16 -1.23
N THR A 481 0.85 -31.46 -0.77
CA THR A 481 1.08 -31.27 0.67
C THR A 481 0.02 -30.39 1.31
N ARG A 482 -0.24 -30.63 2.62
CA ARG A 482 -1.05 -29.74 3.47
C ARG A 482 -0.22 -28.60 4.08
N SER A 483 1.11 -28.63 3.90
CA SER A 483 2.06 -27.65 4.44
C SER A 483 2.94 -27.10 3.31
N PRO A 484 2.38 -26.37 2.33
CA PRO A 484 3.16 -25.86 1.19
C PRO A 484 4.29 -24.92 1.61
N ALA A 485 4.10 -24.16 2.70
CA ALA A 485 5.15 -23.30 3.24
C ALA A 485 6.37 -24.11 3.70
N GLU A 486 6.16 -25.17 4.49
CA GLU A 486 7.26 -26.01 4.99
C GLU A 486 8.09 -26.59 3.84
N VAL A 487 7.42 -27.17 2.85
CA VAL A 487 8.09 -27.73 1.67
C VAL A 487 8.79 -26.64 0.86
N GLY A 488 8.12 -25.50 0.66
CA GLY A 488 8.63 -24.39 -0.11
C GLY A 488 9.92 -23.81 0.46
N TYR A 489 9.96 -23.51 1.77
CA TYR A 489 11.15 -22.96 2.43
C TYR A 489 12.28 -23.98 2.61
N VAL A 490 11.96 -25.28 2.68
CA VAL A 490 13.00 -26.33 2.80
C VAL A 490 13.66 -26.64 1.46
N LYS A 491 12.88 -26.68 0.37
CA LYS A 491 13.35 -27.11 -0.95
C LYS A 491 13.69 -25.96 -1.91
N GLY A 492 13.32 -24.73 -1.57
CA GLY A 492 13.47 -23.60 -2.46
C GLY A 492 13.51 -22.27 -1.73
N VAL A 493 13.29 -21.21 -2.49
CA VAL A 493 13.21 -19.84 -2.01
C VAL A 493 11.81 -19.27 -2.25
N PRO A 494 11.28 -18.42 -1.35
CA PRO A 494 9.99 -17.76 -1.56
C PRO A 494 10.06 -16.70 -2.66
N MET A 495 8.90 -16.16 -3.05
CA MET A 495 8.83 -14.98 -3.91
C MET A 495 9.76 -13.87 -3.39
N GLY A 496 10.41 -13.15 -4.30
CA GLY A 496 11.42 -12.14 -3.96
C GLY A 496 12.81 -12.68 -3.64
N GLY A 497 12.95 -13.96 -3.33
CA GLY A 497 14.24 -14.60 -3.08
C GLY A 497 15.03 -14.94 -4.34
N ASP A 498 16.31 -15.23 -4.18
CA ASP A 498 17.24 -15.57 -5.25
C ASP A 498 17.55 -17.07 -5.25
N LEU A 499 17.36 -17.72 -6.39
CA LEU A 499 17.89 -19.06 -6.59
C LEU A 499 19.41 -19.00 -6.78
N SER A 500 20.12 -19.95 -6.18
CA SER A 500 21.53 -20.19 -6.49
C SER A 500 21.72 -20.53 -7.98
N ALA A 501 22.96 -20.54 -8.45
CA ALA A 501 23.28 -21.02 -9.80
C ALA A 501 22.67 -22.41 -10.04
N ALA A 502 22.16 -22.62 -11.27
CA ALA A 502 21.52 -23.89 -11.63
C ALA A 502 22.51 -25.06 -11.49
N PRO A 503 22.16 -26.13 -10.78
CA PRO A 503 22.92 -27.38 -10.85
C PRO A 503 22.96 -27.90 -12.28
N GLU A 504 24.04 -28.60 -12.64
CA GLU A 504 24.21 -29.13 -14.00
C GLU A 504 22.99 -30.01 -14.41
N GLY A 505 22.46 -29.73 -15.59
CA GLY A 505 21.33 -30.47 -16.16
C GLY A 505 19.97 -30.22 -15.50
N LYS A 506 19.85 -29.26 -14.55
CA LYS A 506 18.57 -28.92 -13.91
C LYS A 506 17.97 -27.64 -14.47
N SER A 507 16.64 -27.66 -14.58
CA SER A 507 15.82 -26.48 -14.82
C SER A 507 15.08 -26.09 -13.53
N PRO A 508 14.77 -24.81 -13.31
CA PRO A 508 14.00 -24.41 -12.14
C PRO A 508 12.59 -25.00 -12.18
N SER A 509 12.11 -25.40 -11.02
CA SER A 509 10.74 -25.81 -10.81
C SER A 509 10.07 -24.89 -9.79
N PHE A 510 8.76 -24.74 -9.90
CA PHE A 510 8.01 -23.81 -9.07
C PHE A 510 6.90 -24.54 -8.31
N LEU A 511 6.76 -24.21 -7.02
CA LEU A 511 5.65 -24.64 -6.20
C LEU A 511 4.73 -23.44 -5.97
N ILE A 512 3.51 -23.54 -6.48
CA ILE A 512 2.51 -22.47 -6.42
C ILE A 512 1.28 -22.98 -5.66
N GLY A 513 0.82 -22.20 -4.69
CA GLY A 513 -0.42 -22.42 -3.97
C GLY A 513 -1.25 -21.15 -3.96
N ALA A 514 -2.49 -21.22 -4.45
CA ALA A 514 -3.43 -20.11 -4.43
C ALA A 514 -4.73 -20.52 -3.73
N LEU A 515 -5.22 -19.63 -2.86
CA LEU A 515 -6.52 -19.76 -2.19
C LEU A 515 -7.31 -18.48 -2.46
N LYS A 516 -8.46 -18.63 -3.13
CA LYS A 516 -9.40 -17.57 -3.45
C LYS A 516 -10.47 -17.45 -2.37
#